data_a0fc0d5e232f50e704946c1445e32345
#
_entry.id   a0fc0d5e232f50e704946c1445e32345
#
_cell.length_a   1.000
_cell.length_b   1.000
_cell.length_c   1.000
_cell.angle_alpha   90.00
_cell.angle_beta   90.00
_cell.angle_gamma   90.00
#
_symmetry.space_group_name_H-M   'P 1'
#
loop_
_entity.id
_entity.type
_entity.pdbx_description
1 polymer ?
#
loop_
_entity_poly.entity_id
_entity_poly.type
_entity_poly.pdbx_seq_one_letter_code
_entity_poly.pdbx_strand_id
1 'polypeptide(L)'
;LQGTGWANSQMAILRWDMGEGQPHSLLTTDDVLIGCGPFANELICAREGAARPRRIVAIDIRTGAERVVYDPNPDLANAVFGTVQRLRFRNAYGSESFADLVLPPDHRPGQQHPLVVVQY
;
A
#
# COMPACT_ATOMS: atom_id res chain seq x y z
N LEU A 1 -7.00 -0.55 16.39
CA LEU A 1 -5.91 -0.97 15.51
C LEU A 1 -5.22 -2.19 16.12
N GLN A 2 -5.70 -3.39 15.87
CA GLN A 2 -4.90 -4.58 16.08
C GLN A 2 -4.01 -4.75 14.85
N GLY A 3 -2.83 -4.16 14.90
CA GLY A 3 -1.72 -4.60 14.09
C GLY A 3 -1.36 -6.01 14.53
N THR A 4 -1.81 -7.01 13.81
CA THR A 4 -1.38 -8.38 14.03
C THR A 4 0.06 -8.53 13.54
N GLY A 5 0.98 -8.07 14.38
CA GLY A 5 2.41 -8.29 14.23
C GLY A 5 3.06 -7.70 12.97
N TRP A 6 4.35 -7.84 12.89
CA TRP A 6 5.22 -7.47 11.77
C TRP A 6 4.94 -8.25 10.47
N ALA A 7 4.08 -9.28 10.56
CA ALA A 7 3.65 -10.11 9.44
C ALA A 7 2.58 -9.47 8.55
N ASN A 8 1.99 -8.36 8.99
CA ASN A 8 0.94 -7.73 8.21
C ASN A 8 1.55 -6.90 7.07
N SER A 9 1.61 -7.50 5.88
CA SER A 9 2.11 -6.87 4.67
C SER A 9 1.13 -5.88 4.04
N GLN A 10 -0.03 -5.66 4.66
CA GLN A 10 -1.11 -4.81 4.12
C GLN A 10 -1.58 -3.82 5.16
N MET A 11 -2.00 -2.64 4.70
CA MET A 11 -2.76 -1.69 5.49
C MET A 11 -4.25 -1.81 5.20
N ALA A 12 -5.08 -1.57 6.22
CA ALA A 12 -6.52 -1.55 6.05
C ALA A 12 -7.14 -0.33 6.74
N ILE A 13 -8.18 0.20 6.13
CA ILE A 13 -9.11 1.13 6.77
C ILE A 13 -10.32 0.32 7.19
N LEU A 14 -10.60 0.34 8.49
CA LEU A 14 -11.75 -0.33 9.07
C LEU A 14 -12.78 0.71 9.50
N ARG A 15 -14.04 0.44 9.21
CA ARG A 15 -15.17 1.18 9.74
C ARG A 15 -15.85 0.36 10.82
N TRP A 16 -16.15 0.99 11.92
CA TRP A 16 -16.93 0.39 13.00
C TRP A 16 -18.11 1.30 13.34
N ASP A 17 -19.29 0.85 13.01
CA ASP A 17 -20.53 1.54 13.36
C ASP A 17 -20.92 1.19 14.80
N MET A 18 -21.08 2.22 15.65
CA MET A 18 -21.42 2.03 17.07
C MET A 18 -22.79 1.33 17.18
N GLY A 19 -22.79 0.13 17.75
CA GLY A 19 -23.97 -0.73 17.85
C GLY A 19 -23.93 -1.96 16.95
N GLU A 20 -23.02 -2.03 15.98
CA GLU A 20 -22.72 -3.24 15.22
C GLU A 20 -21.55 -4.00 15.87
N GLY A 21 -21.64 -5.33 15.93
CA GLY A 21 -20.74 -6.15 16.75
C GLY A 21 -19.27 -6.18 16.27
N GLN A 22 -18.99 -5.91 15.00
CA GLN A 22 -17.64 -6.06 14.42
C GLN A 22 -17.33 -4.95 13.40
N PRO A 23 -16.07 -4.46 13.36
CA PRO A 23 -15.64 -3.57 12.29
C PRO A 23 -15.58 -4.31 10.95
N HIS A 24 -15.90 -3.62 9.89
CA HIS A 24 -15.74 -4.11 8.52
C HIS A 24 -14.66 -3.34 7.76
N SER A 25 -13.98 -4.01 6.83
CA SER A 25 -12.95 -3.39 6.02
C SER A 25 -13.56 -2.56 4.89
N LEU A 26 -13.20 -1.28 4.83
CA LEU A 26 -13.52 -0.39 3.71
C LEU A 26 -12.49 -0.48 2.59
N LEU A 27 -11.23 -0.60 2.97
CA LEU A 27 -10.11 -0.64 2.05
C LEU A 27 -9.03 -1.55 2.62
N THR A 28 -8.44 -2.40 1.80
CA THR A 28 -7.20 -3.13 2.09
C THR A 28 -6.22 -2.87 0.95
N THR A 29 -4.96 -2.56 1.27
CA THR A 29 -3.95 -2.18 0.28
C THR A 29 -2.55 -2.63 0.68
N ASP A 30 -1.71 -2.91 -0.31
CA ASP A 30 -0.27 -3.10 -0.13
C ASP A 30 0.50 -1.78 -0.02
N ASP A 31 -0.14 -0.65 -0.40
CA ASP A 31 0.43 0.69 -0.27
C ASP A 31 0.42 1.16 1.20
N VAL A 32 1.29 2.11 1.51
CA VAL A 32 1.34 2.77 2.82
C VAL A 32 0.36 3.94 2.83
N LEU A 33 -0.48 4.01 3.86
CA LEU A 33 -1.36 5.14 4.15
C LEU A 33 -0.80 5.91 5.36
N ILE A 34 -0.57 7.20 5.21
CA ILE A 34 0.09 8.04 6.21
C ILE A 34 -0.79 9.24 6.53
N GLY A 35 -0.90 9.58 7.82
CA GLY A 35 -1.51 10.81 8.29
C GLY A 35 -2.98 10.97 7.90
N CYS A 36 -3.74 9.89 7.89
CA CYS A 36 -5.17 9.93 7.57
C CYS A 36 -5.93 10.79 8.58
N GLY A 37 -6.64 11.79 8.08
CA GLY A 37 -7.50 12.66 8.87
C GLY A 37 -8.91 12.76 8.26
N PRO A 38 -9.96 12.88 9.09
CA PRO A 38 -11.33 13.00 8.62
C PRO A 38 -11.58 14.39 8.02
N PHE A 39 -12.28 14.42 6.91
CA PHE A 39 -12.81 15.64 6.28
C PHE A 39 -14.18 15.35 5.67
N ALA A 40 -15.24 15.92 6.23
CA ALA A 40 -16.63 15.62 5.85
C ALA A 40 -16.90 14.09 5.87
N ASN A 41 -17.26 13.52 4.74
CA ASN A 41 -17.52 12.08 4.58
C ASN A 41 -16.33 11.33 3.96
N GLU A 42 -15.13 11.88 4.06
CA GLU A 42 -13.91 11.31 3.48
C GLU A 42 -12.79 11.25 4.53
N LEU A 43 -11.84 10.34 4.32
CA LEU A 43 -10.53 10.36 4.95
C LEU A 43 -9.51 10.90 3.94
N ILE A 44 -8.77 11.93 4.33
CA ILE A 44 -7.67 12.46 3.52
C ILE A 44 -6.38 11.81 4.02
N CYS A 45 -5.70 11.11 3.14
CA CYS A 45 -4.47 10.38 3.46
C CYS A 45 -3.36 10.73 2.46
N ALA A 46 -2.11 10.69 2.90
CA ALA A 46 -1.00 10.49 1.98
C ALA A 46 -0.88 8.99 1.68
N ARG A 47 -0.82 8.62 0.41
CA ARG A 47 -0.70 7.23 -0.05
C ARG A 47 0.52 7.06 -0.93
N GLU A 48 1.29 6.00 -0.67
CA GLU A 48 2.54 5.68 -1.35
C GLU A 48 2.63 4.17 -1.59
N GLY A 49 3.02 3.76 -2.78
CA GLY A 49 3.26 2.37 -3.14
C GLY A 49 4.70 2.15 -3.61
N ALA A 50 5.13 0.90 -3.70
CA ALA A 50 6.51 0.55 -4.07
C ALA A 50 6.96 1.10 -5.44
N ALA A 51 6.02 1.27 -6.38
CA ALA A 51 6.27 1.89 -7.69
C ALA A 51 5.34 3.10 -7.96
N ARG A 52 4.79 3.68 -6.90
CA ARG A 52 3.90 4.84 -6.98
C ARG A 52 4.36 5.92 -6.01
N PRO A 53 4.82 7.08 -6.49
CA PRO A 53 5.16 8.19 -5.63
C PRO A 53 4.00 8.63 -4.75
N ARG A 54 4.34 9.25 -3.63
CA ARG A 54 3.36 9.75 -2.67
C ARG A 54 2.41 10.77 -3.29
N ARG A 55 1.12 10.60 -3.04
CA ARG A 55 0.04 11.51 -3.44
C ARG A 55 -0.96 11.65 -2.30
N ILE A 56 -1.75 12.72 -2.35
CA ILE A 56 -2.85 12.93 -1.42
C ILE A 56 -4.11 12.33 -2.05
N VAL A 57 -4.77 11.48 -1.29
CA VAL A 57 -6.01 10.81 -1.70
C VAL A 57 -7.13 11.12 -0.73
N ALA A 58 -8.34 11.14 -1.24
CA ALA A 58 -9.56 11.16 -0.45
C ALA A 58 -10.27 9.81 -0.59
N ILE A 59 -10.66 9.22 0.53
CA ILE A 59 -11.29 7.91 0.62
C ILE A 59 -12.66 8.10 1.26
N ASP A 60 -13.72 7.79 0.54
CA ASP A 60 -15.11 7.85 1.04
C ASP A 60 -15.28 6.86 2.20
N ILE A 61 -15.73 7.34 3.37
CA ILE A 61 -15.86 6.52 4.59
C ILE A 61 -17.03 5.54 4.55
N ARG A 62 -17.89 5.62 3.56
CA ARG A 62 -19.03 4.73 3.41
C ARG A 62 -18.76 3.61 2.42
N THR A 63 -18.05 3.90 1.34
CA THR A 63 -17.85 2.97 0.22
C THR A 63 -16.41 2.48 0.09
N GLY A 64 -15.43 3.17 0.69
CA GLY A 64 -14.01 2.93 0.47
C GLY A 64 -13.51 3.41 -0.89
N ALA A 65 -14.34 4.06 -1.69
CA ALA A 65 -13.93 4.59 -3.00
C ALA A 65 -12.87 5.69 -2.84
N GLU A 66 -11.84 5.62 -3.68
CA GLU A 66 -10.71 6.54 -3.63
C GLU A 66 -10.68 7.47 -4.83
N ARG A 67 -10.25 8.70 -4.60
CA ARG A 67 -9.87 9.66 -5.63
C ARG A 67 -8.57 10.38 -5.26
N VAL A 68 -7.75 10.72 -6.25
CA VAL A 68 -6.57 11.57 -6.04
C VAL A 68 -7.02 13.02 -5.86
N VAL A 69 -6.56 13.64 -4.78
CA VAL A 69 -6.80 15.06 -4.48
C VAL A 69 -5.65 15.91 -4.99
N TYR A 70 -4.43 15.45 -4.79
CA TYR A 70 -3.23 16.13 -5.21
C TYR A 70 -2.10 15.15 -5.51
N ASP A 71 -1.47 15.31 -6.65
CA ASP A 71 -0.26 14.61 -7.04
C ASP A 71 0.90 15.60 -7.15
N PRO A 72 1.91 15.53 -6.28
CA PRO A 72 3.07 16.43 -6.35
C PRO A 72 4.03 16.07 -7.49
N ASN A 73 3.87 14.88 -8.11
CA ASN A 73 4.76 14.36 -9.14
C ASN A 73 3.98 13.95 -10.40
N PRO A 74 3.18 14.83 -11.02
CA PRO A 74 2.31 14.45 -12.12
C PRO A 74 3.09 13.95 -13.35
N ASP A 75 4.32 14.40 -13.54
CA ASP A 75 5.19 13.95 -14.65
C ASP A 75 5.58 12.47 -14.54
N LEU A 76 5.54 11.92 -13.33
CA LEU A 76 5.81 10.50 -13.08
C LEU A 76 4.62 9.59 -13.38
N ALA A 77 3.45 10.14 -13.68
CA ALA A 77 2.26 9.35 -14.03
C ALA A 77 2.48 8.47 -15.27
N ASN A 78 3.35 8.93 -16.18
CA ASN A 78 3.70 8.22 -17.41
C ASN A 78 5.04 7.46 -17.31
N ALA A 79 5.71 7.51 -16.16
CA ALA A 79 6.95 6.78 -15.97
C ALA A 79 6.67 5.27 -15.79
N VAL A 80 7.45 4.46 -16.47
CA VAL A 80 7.34 3.00 -16.36
C VAL A 80 8.32 2.52 -15.32
N PHE A 81 7.82 2.26 -14.10
CA PHE A 81 8.64 1.82 -12.96
C PHE A 81 8.85 0.30 -12.89
N GLY A 82 8.28 -0.45 -13.84
CA GLY A 82 8.34 -1.91 -13.83
C GLY A 82 7.21 -2.55 -13.03
N THR A 83 7.31 -3.87 -12.85
CA THR A 83 6.29 -4.67 -12.17
C THR A 83 6.71 -4.92 -10.73
N VAL A 84 5.81 -4.65 -9.78
CA VAL A 84 6.01 -4.95 -8.36
C VAL A 84 5.36 -6.28 -8.02
N GLN A 85 6.12 -7.17 -7.38
CA GLN A 85 5.63 -8.43 -6.84
C GLN A 85 5.90 -8.46 -5.34
N ARG A 86 4.85 -8.60 -4.53
CA ARG A 86 5.01 -8.81 -3.11
C ARG A 86 5.34 -10.25 -2.81
N LEU A 87 6.54 -10.47 -2.30
CA LEU A 87 7.03 -11.76 -1.83
C LEU A 87 6.71 -11.91 -0.35
N ARG A 88 6.17 -13.05 0.06
CA ARG A 88 5.94 -13.41 1.47
C ARG A 88 6.82 -14.60 1.81
N PHE A 89 7.53 -14.53 2.91
CA PHE A 89 8.45 -15.56 3.33
C PHE A 89 8.57 -15.59 4.87
N ARG A 90 9.20 -16.63 5.40
CA ARG A 90 9.63 -16.66 6.79
C ARG A 90 11.09 -16.26 6.88
N ASN A 91 11.39 -15.35 7.80
CA ASN A 91 12.77 -14.93 8.05
C ASN A 91 13.54 -15.99 8.86
N ALA A 92 14.83 -15.74 9.14
CA ALA A 92 15.69 -16.65 9.89
C ALA A 92 15.18 -16.98 11.32
N TYR A 93 14.30 -16.16 11.86
CA TYR A 93 13.67 -16.36 13.18
C TYR A 93 12.30 -17.05 13.09
N GLY A 94 11.90 -17.49 11.90
CA GLY A 94 10.60 -18.12 11.66
C GLY A 94 9.41 -17.16 11.59
N SER A 95 9.64 -15.86 11.71
CA SER A 95 8.58 -14.84 11.61
C SER A 95 8.18 -14.61 10.16
N GLU A 96 6.91 -14.44 9.92
CA GLU A 96 6.41 -14.02 8.60
C GLU A 96 6.94 -12.65 8.26
N SER A 97 7.43 -12.52 7.05
CA SER A 97 8.05 -11.30 6.51
C SER A 97 7.65 -11.10 5.05
N PHE A 98 7.87 -9.92 4.53
CA PHE A 98 7.61 -9.63 3.13
C PHE A 98 8.72 -8.77 2.53
N ALA A 99 8.78 -8.75 1.22
CA ALA A 99 9.60 -7.84 0.44
C ALA A 99 8.85 -7.49 -0.86
N ASP A 100 9.11 -6.31 -1.39
CA ASP A 100 8.64 -5.93 -2.71
C ASP A 100 9.78 -6.10 -3.72
N LEU A 101 9.59 -7.03 -4.64
CA LEU A 101 10.48 -7.24 -5.78
C LEU A 101 10.02 -6.35 -6.93
N VAL A 102 10.87 -5.41 -7.33
CA VAL A 102 10.62 -4.55 -8.49
C VAL A 102 11.42 -5.08 -9.67
N LEU A 103 10.72 -5.57 -10.67
CA LEU A 103 11.30 -6.08 -11.91
C LEU A 103 11.41 -4.95 -12.94
N PRO A 104 12.44 -4.95 -13.82
CA PRO A 104 12.50 -4.00 -14.92
C PRO A 104 11.25 -4.02 -15.80
N PRO A 105 10.90 -2.91 -16.47
CA PRO A 105 9.68 -2.82 -17.28
C PRO A 105 9.58 -3.85 -18.42
N ASP A 106 10.71 -4.25 -18.97
CA ASP A 106 10.86 -5.19 -20.08
C ASP A 106 11.30 -6.59 -19.66
N HIS A 107 11.24 -6.88 -18.35
CA HIS A 107 11.62 -8.20 -17.82
C HIS A 107 10.82 -9.33 -18.47
N ARG A 108 11.55 -10.38 -18.88
CA ARG A 108 10.96 -11.64 -19.37
C ARG A 108 11.34 -12.80 -18.46
N PRO A 109 10.49 -13.80 -18.27
CA PRO A 109 10.82 -14.98 -17.50
C PRO A 109 12.14 -15.61 -17.96
N GLY A 110 13.02 -15.93 -17.00
CA GLY A 110 14.35 -16.49 -17.25
C GLY A 110 15.48 -15.47 -17.48
N GLN A 111 15.17 -14.18 -17.62
CA GLN A 111 16.20 -13.15 -17.64
C GLN A 111 16.82 -12.94 -16.25
N GLN A 112 18.13 -12.76 -16.23
CA GLN A 112 18.86 -12.40 -15.02
C GLN A 112 19.23 -10.92 -15.06
N HIS A 113 19.04 -10.25 -13.92
CA HIS A 113 19.39 -8.85 -13.72
C HIS A 113 20.27 -8.70 -12.47
N PRO A 114 21.13 -7.67 -12.39
CA PRO A 114 21.75 -7.31 -11.13
C PRO A 114 20.70 -7.07 -10.05
N LEU A 115 20.92 -7.64 -8.86
CA LEU A 115 20.01 -7.46 -7.72
C LEU A 115 20.54 -6.35 -6.80
N VAL A 116 19.70 -5.39 -6.49
CA VAL A 116 19.92 -4.39 -5.44
C VAL A 116 18.93 -4.66 -4.32
N VAL A 117 19.44 -4.88 -3.11
CA VAL A 117 18.63 -5.06 -1.90
C VAL A 117 18.68 -3.79 -1.07
N VAL A 118 17.53 -3.24 -0.76
CA VAL A 118 17.38 -2.10 0.16
C VAL A 118 16.65 -2.58 1.39
N GLN A 119 17.25 -2.37 2.55
CA GLN A 119 16.65 -2.70 3.86
C GLN A 119 16.69 -1.45 4.73
N TYR A 120 15.60 -1.19 5.44
CA TYR A 120 15.45 -0.06 6.37
C TYR A 120 14.62 -0.46 7.59
#